data_9983ffe424637f1bcfeed5bad14a887f
#
_entry.id   9983ffe424637f1bcfeed5bad14a887f
#
_cell.length_a   1.000
_cell.length_b   1.000
_cell.length_c   1.000
_cell.angle_alpha   90.00
_cell.angle_beta   90.00
_cell.angle_gamma   90.00
#
_symmetry.space_group_name_H-M   'P 1'
#
loop_
_entity.id
_entity.type
_entity.pdbx_description
1 polymer ?
#
loop_
_entity_poly.entity_id
_entity_poly.type
_entity_poly.pdbx_seq_one_letter_code
_entity_poly.pdbx_strand_id
1 'polypeptide(L)'
;MVKIIECPRDAWQGLSQFVPTEQKKLYLDQLLKVGFDTIDFGSFVSPKAIPQMKDSAEVLNGLDLDNSPSKLLAIVANKRGAEDAAAFEEIDVLGFPFSISEEFQQRNTGSSIDQSFGRVEEIQNICEKTGKTLLIYISMAFGNPYGEAWDPEIAVNWSQRLHAELGIEVFALSDTIGVSDKKPMFLPCRDYLVVVDWKTYQNQCS
;
A
#
# COMPACT_ATOMS: atom_id res chain seq x y z
N MET A 1 19.22 -9.01 3.64
CA MET A 1 19.43 -7.82 2.77
C MET A 1 18.20 -6.95 2.94
N VAL A 2 18.35 -5.63 3.13
CA VAL A 2 17.21 -4.71 3.22
C VAL A 2 16.63 -4.54 1.81
N LYS A 3 15.29 -4.62 1.69
CA LYS A 3 14.55 -4.31 0.48
C LYS A 3 13.94 -2.92 0.60
N ILE A 4 13.99 -2.15 -0.46
CA ILE A 4 13.45 -0.79 -0.49
C ILE A 4 12.28 -0.78 -1.47
N ILE A 5 11.12 -0.30 -0.99
CA ILE A 5 9.94 -0.02 -1.80
C ILE A 5 9.89 1.48 -2.04
N GLU A 6 9.90 1.91 -3.29
CA GLU A 6 9.73 3.30 -3.67
C GLU A 6 8.25 3.60 -3.94
N CYS A 7 7.74 4.73 -3.43
CA CYS A 7 6.30 5.02 -3.42
C CYS A 7 5.95 6.34 -4.14
N PRO A 8 6.26 6.51 -5.44
CA PRO A 8 5.93 7.73 -6.18
C PRO A 8 4.42 7.99 -6.29
N ARG A 9 3.60 6.93 -6.38
CA ARG A 9 2.14 7.04 -6.39
C ARG A 9 1.63 7.84 -5.21
N ASP A 10 2.16 7.57 -4.05
CA ASP A 10 1.71 8.20 -2.83
C ASP A 10 2.06 9.68 -2.76
N ALA A 11 3.27 10.05 -3.19
CA ALA A 11 3.67 11.44 -3.30
C ALA A 11 2.78 12.21 -4.31
N TRP A 12 2.46 11.62 -5.45
CA TRP A 12 1.59 12.26 -6.44
C TRP A 12 0.15 12.39 -5.99
N GLN A 13 -0.37 11.41 -5.26
CA GLN A 13 -1.77 11.37 -4.83
C GLN A 13 -2.18 12.62 -4.05
N GLY A 14 -1.27 13.23 -3.30
CA GLY A 14 -1.49 14.45 -2.51
C GLY A 14 -1.39 15.76 -3.30
N LEU A 15 -0.95 15.72 -4.58
CA LEU A 15 -0.80 16.94 -5.38
C LEU A 15 -2.15 17.45 -5.87
N SER A 16 -2.36 18.76 -5.73
CA SER A 16 -3.57 19.44 -6.23
C SER A 16 -3.62 19.52 -7.75
N GLN A 17 -2.45 19.59 -8.38
CA GLN A 17 -2.30 19.68 -9.83
C GLN A 17 -2.08 18.30 -10.42
N PHE A 18 -2.87 17.93 -11.45
CA PHE A 18 -2.72 16.64 -12.11
C PHE A 18 -1.35 16.52 -12.77
N VAL A 19 -0.61 15.49 -12.43
CA VAL A 19 0.66 15.16 -13.09
C VAL A 19 0.34 14.46 -14.41
N PRO A 20 0.77 15.01 -15.57
CA PRO A 20 0.51 14.39 -16.86
C PRO A 20 1.04 12.94 -16.93
N THR A 21 0.30 12.09 -17.63
CA THR A 21 0.64 10.66 -17.80
C THR A 21 2.07 10.45 -18.29
N GLU A 22 2.50 11.24 -19.30
CA GLU A 22 3.85 11.14 -19.84
C GLU A 22 4.95 11.50 -18.81
N GLN A 23 4.66 12.44 -17.91
CA GLN A 23 5.61 12.77 -16.84
C GLN A 23 5.71 11.65 -15.81
N LYS A 24 4.59 11.01 -15.47
CA LYS A 24 4.59 9.82 -14.61
C LYS A 24 5.40 8.69 -15.22
N LYS A 25 5.19 8.40 -16.52
CA LYS A 25 5.97 7.38 -17.26
C LYS A 25 7.46 7.67 -17.23
N LEU A 26 7.86 8.87 -17.64
CA LEU A 26 9.27 9.29 -17.64
C LEU A 26 9.92 9.15 -16.26
N TYR A 27 9.21 9.50 -15.20
CA TYR A 27 9.72 9.39 -13.84
C TYR A 27 9.86 7.92 -13.41
N LEU A 28 8.83 7.11 -13.67
CA LEU A 28 8.85 5.67 -13.36
C LEU A 28 9.95 4.93 -14.12
N ASP A 29 10.17 5.26 -15.40
CA ASP A 29 11.26 4.68 -16.21
C ASP A 29 12.65 4.99 -15.63
N GLN A 30 12.82 6.14 -14.94
CA GLN A 30 14.06 6.40 -14.21
C GLN A 30 14.16 5.56 -12.93
N LEU A 31 13.06 5.42 -12.18
CA LEU A 31 13.03 4.58 -10.96
C LEU A 31 13.29 3.11 -11.27
N LEU A 32 12.75 2.59 -12.38
CA LEU A 32 12.97 1.22 -12.83
C LEU A 32 14.46 0.90 -13.08
N LYS A 33 15.27 1.92 -13.43
CA LYS A 33 16.73 1.78 -13.64
C LYS A 33 17.52 1.82 -12.33
N VAL A 34 16.93 2.30 -11.23
CA VAL A 34 17.62 2.40 -9.92
C VAL A 34 17.76 1.04 -9.25
N GLY A 35 16.83 0.10 -9.49
CA GLY A 35 16.84 -1.25 -8.94
C GLY A 35 16.22 -1.34 -7.55
N PHE A 36 15.18 -0.60 -7.26
CA PHE A 36 14.33 -0.84 -6.09
C PHE A 36 13.75 -2.25 -6.11
N ASP A 37 13.50 -2.85 -4.94
CA ASP A 37 12.84 -4.16 -4.87
C ASP A 37 11.43 -4.09 -5.46
N THR A 38 10.69 -3.05 -5.11
CA THR A 38 9.32 -2.83 -5.56
C THR A 38 9.05 -1.34 -5.77
N ILE A 39 8.22 -0.99 -6.74
CA ILE A 39 7.77 0.38 -7.01
C ILE A 39 6.24 0.44 -6.90
N ASP A 40 5.72 1.22 -5.94
CA ASP A 40 4.30 1.57 -5.84
C ASP A 40 3.98 2.65 -6.89
N PHE A 41 3.59 2.18 -8.08
CA PHE A 41 3.50 3.04 -9.27
C PHE A 41 2.13 3.67 -9.48
N GLY A 42 1.06 3.07 -8.95
CA GLY A 42 -0.28 3.49 -9.30
C GLY A 42 -1.38 2.92 -8.42
N SER A 43 -2.63 3.20 -8.80
CA SER A 43 -3.79 2.76 -8.02
C SER A 43 -4.98 2.48 -8.93
N PHE A 44 -5.71 1.39 -8.61
CA PHE A 44 -6.97 0.99 -9.24
C PHE A 44 -8.18 1.29 -8.34
N VAL A 45 -8.13 2.42 -7.65
CA VAL A 45 -9.26 2.96 -6.89
C VAL A 45 -10.13 3.84 -7.80
N SER A 46 -11.32 4.22 -7.30
CA SER A 46 -12.22 5.10 -8.06
C SER A 46 -11.54 6.41 -8.46
N PRO A 47 -11.53 6.81 -9.74
CA PRO A 47 -11.02 8.10 -10.20
C PRO A 47 -11.72 9.30 -9.57
N LYS A 48 -12.94 9.13 -9.04
CA LYS A 48 -13.65 10.18 -8.28
C LYS A 48 -13.02 10.39 -6.91
N ALA A 49 -12.51 9.32 -6.28
CA ALA A 49 -11.85 9.39 -4.98
C ALA A 49 -10.40 9.90 -5.15
N ILE A 50 -9.67 9.40 -6.14
CA ILE A 50 -8.27 9.76 -6.38
C ILE A 50 -8.07 10.12 -7.87
N PRO A 51 -8.41 11.37 -8.28
CA PRO A 51 -8.29 11.80 -9.67
C PRO A 51 -6.89 11.71 -10.25
N GLN A 52 -5.87 11.81 -9.40
CA GLN A 52 -4.45 11.73 -9.78
C GLN A 52 -4.08 10.36 -10.37
N MET A 53 -4.78 9.30 -9.97
CA MET A 53 -4.46 7.92 -10.35
C MET A 53 -5.38 7.35 -11.44
N LYS A 54 -6.20 8.19 -12.07
CA LYS A 54 -7.16 7.76 -13.11
C LYS A 54 -6.51 7.12 -14.34
N ASP A 55 -5.24 7.40 -14.55
CA ASP A 55 -4.44 6.99 -15.71
C ASP A 55 -3.45 5.85 -15.40
N SER A 56 -3.58 5.18 -14.25
CA SER A 56 -2.63 4.14 -13.82
C SER A 56 -2.44 3.02 -14.86
N ALA A 57 -3.51 2.57 -15.51
CA ALA A 57 -3.42 1.56 -16.57
C ALA A 57 -2.67 2.09 -17.81
N GLU A 58 -2.90 3.35 -18.21
CA GLU A 58 -2.20 3.98 -19.33
C GLU A 58 -0.72 4.21 -19.02
N VAL A 59 -0.41 4.60 -17.78
CA VAL A 59 0.97 4.71 -17.29
C VAL A 59 1.67 3.36 -17.41
N LEU A 60 1.07 2.29 -16.88
CA LEU A 60 1.63 0.93 -16.91
C LEU A 60 1.94 0.47 -18.33
N ASN A 61 1.00 0.62 -19.25
CA ASN A 61 1.16 0.23 -20.65
C ASN A 61 2.29 0.96 -21.40
N GLY A 62 2.82 2.02 -20.83
CA GLY A 62 3.88 2.82 -21.44
C GLY A 62 5.25 2.66 -20.77
N LEU A 63 5.39 1.80 -19.75
CA LEU A 63 6.66 1.57 -19.06
C LEU A 63 7.57 0.60 -19.81
N ASP A 64 8.88 0.87 -19.77
CA ASP A 64 9.93 -0.04 -20.25
C ASP A 64 10.34 -0.99 -19.10
N LEU A 65 9.75 -2.18 -19.08
CA LEU A 65 9.97 -3.18 -18.03
C LEU A 65 11.05 -4.22 -18.38
N ASP A 66 11.52 -4.27 -19.61
CA ASP A 66 12.35 -5.36 -20.15
C ASP A 66 13.67 -5.61 -19.39
N ASN A 67 14.20 -4.60 -18.72
CA ASN A 67 15.49 -4.67 -18.02
C ASN A 67 15.43 -4.30 -16.55
N SER A 68 14.25 -4.23 -15.96
CA SER A 68 14.10 -3.87 -14.55
C SER A 68 13.88 -5.11 -13.68
N PRO A 69 14.63 -5.26 -12.58
CA PRO A 69 14.37 -6.28 -11.56
C PRO A 69 13.25 -5.89 -10.60
N SER A 70 12.76 -4.65 -10.68
CA SER A 70 11.78 -4.11 -9.73
C SER A 70 10.39 -4.70 -9.98
N LYS A 71 9.74 -5.14 -8.92
CA LYS A 71 8.33 -5.51 -8.93
C LYS A 71 7.46 -4.26 -9.00
N LEU A 72 6.28 -4.39 -9.60
CA LEU A 72 5.28 -3.34 -9.61
C LEU A 72 4.19 -3.61 -8.58
N LEU A 73 3.87 -2.57 -7.80
CA LEU A 73 2.80 -2.57 -6.82
C LEU A 73 1.73 -1.54 -7.20
N ALA A 74 0.47 -1.96 -7.14
CA ALA A 74 -0.68 -1.09 -7.33
C ALA A 74 -1.64 -1.13 -6.13
N ILE A 75 -2.15 0.03 -5.71
CA ILE A 75 -3.12 0.12 -4.62
C ILE A 75 -4.52 -0.22 -5.12
N VAL A 76 -5.23 -1.02 -4.33
CA VAL A 76 -6.62 -1.38 -4.54
C VAL A 76 -7.42 -1.14 -3.25
N ALA A 77 -8.72 -0.84 -3.37
CA ALA A 77 -9.59 -0.57 -2.21
C ALA A 77 -10.79 -1.52 -2.09
N ASN A 78 -11.00 -2.37 -3.08
CA ASN A 78 -12.10 -3.31 -3.13
C ASN A 78 -11.86 -4.39 -4.19
N LYS A 79 -12.77 -5.38 -4.22
CA LYS A 79 -12.74 -6.51 -5.16
C LYS A 79 -12.59 -6.08 -6.62
N ARG A 80 -13.41 -5.10 -7.08
CA ARG A 80 -13.37 -4.64 -8.47
C ARG A 80 -11.99 -4.08 -8.84
N GLY A 81 -11.44 -3.18 -8.00
CA GLY A 81 -10.11 -2.64 -8.25
C GLY A 81 -9.03 -3.72 -8.25
N ALA A 82 -9.18 -4.76 -7.42
CA ALA A 82 -8.28 -5.90 -7.42
C ALA A 82 -8.40 -6.75 -8.69
N GLU A 83 -9.62 -6.99 -9.19
CA GLU A 83 -9.85 -7.68 -10.47
C GLU A 83 -9.26 -6.87 -11.64
N ASP A 84 -9.51 -5.56 -11.67
CA ASP A 84 -8.98 -4.66 -12.70
C ASP A 84 -7.44 -4.64 -12.70
N ALA A 85 -6.80 -4.54 -11.52
CA ALA A 85 -5.34 -4.56 -11.40
C ALA A 85 -4.74 -5.94 -11.70
N ALA A 86 -5.39 -7.00 -11.26
CA ALA A 86 -4.91 -8.37 -11.44
C ALA A 86 -4.95 -8.83 -12.91
N ALA A 87 -5.69 -8.15 -13.77
CA ALA A 87 -5.72 -8.42 -15.21
C ALA A 87 -4.40 -8.04 -15.91
N PHE A 88 -3.53 -7.23 -15.29
CA PHE A 88 -2.21 -6.89 -15.81
C PHE A 88 -1.16 -7.87 -15.28
N GLU A 89 -0.48 -8.57 -16.18
CA GLU A 89 0.56 -9.53 -15.81
C GLU A 89 1.76 -8.84 -15.14
N GLU A 90 2.04 -7.61 -15.52
CA GLU A 90 3.15 -6.77 -15.05
C GLU A 90 3.03 -6.32 -13.58
N ILE A 91 1.83 -6.39 -13.01
CA ILE A 91 1.63 -6.07 -11.59
C ILE A 91 1.91 -7.30 -10.75
N ASP A 92 2.90 -7.25 -9.88
CA ASP A 92 3.29 -8.35 -8.99
C ASP A 92 2.55 -8.30 -7.65
N VAL A 93 2.28 -7.08 -7.15
CA VAL A 93 1.82 -6.85 -5.79
C VAL A 93 0.56 -5.98 -5.80
N LEU A 94 -0.47 -6.39 -5.11
CA LEU A 94 -1.63 -5.56 -4.78
C LEU A 94 -1.48 -5.03 -3.35
N GLY A 95 -1.62 -3.71 -3.18
CA GLY A 95 -1.56 -3.07 -1.88
C GLY A 95 -2.95 -2.69 -1.39
N PHE A 96 -3.33 -3.08 -0.17
CA PHE A 96 -4.62 -2.71 0.42
C PHE A 96 -4.42 -1.93 1.72
N PRO A 97 -5.04 -0.73 1.87
CA PRO A 97 -5.01 0.05 3.10
C PRO A 97 -6.00 -0.51 4.12
N PHE A 98 -5.47 -1.10 5.19
CA PHE A 98 -6.22 -1.60 6.33
C PHE A 98 -5.85 -0.78 7.57
N SER A 99 -6.81 -0.16 8.25
CA SER A 99 -6.53 0.61 9.45
C SER A 99 -6.86 -0.17 10.71
N ILE A 100 -6.07 0.10 11.77
CA ILE A 100 -6.38 -0.35 13.13
C ILE A 100 -7.17 0.70 13.93
N SER A 101 -7.48 1.86 13.32
CA SER A 101 -8.39 2.89 13.84
C SER A 101 -9.71 2.80 13.11
N GLU A 102 -10.80 2.59 13.84
CA GLU A 102 -12.15 2.48 13.27
C GLU A 102 -12.58 3.80 12.63
N GLU A 103 -12.31 4.92 13.27
CA GLU A 103 -12.63 6.25 12.74
C GLU A 103 -11.88 6.54 11.44
N PHE A 104 -10.58 6.20 11.38
CA PHE A 104 -9.82 6.37 10.15
C PHE A 104 -10.31 5.42 9.05
N GLN A 105 -10.59 4.17 9.39
CA GLN A 105 -11.09 3.18 8.45
C GLN A 105 -12.39 3.66 7.80
N GLN A 106 -13.32 4.16 8.62
CA GLN A 106 -14.58 4.71 8.14
C GLN A 106 -14.39 5.93 7.22
N ARG A 107 -13.48 6.85 7.58
CA ARG A 107 -13.19 8.05 6.78
C ARG A 107 -12.47 7.74 5.47
N ASN A 108 -11.54 6.80 5.50
CA ASN A 108 -10.66 6.51 4.38
C ASN A 108 -11.31 5.60 3.32
N THR A 109 -12.05 4.58 3.77
CA THR A 109 -12.61 3.56 2.87
C THR A 109 -14.13 3.42 2.94
N GLY A 110 -14.79 4.18 3.82
CA GLY A 110 -16.25 4.12 4.03
C GLY A 110 -16.71 2.78 4.58
N SER A 111 -15.89 2.11 5.39
CA SER A 111 -16.16 0.78 5.95
C SER A 111 -15.65 0.66 7.38
N SER A 112 -16.24 -0.26 8.16
CA SER A 112 -15.68 -0.69 9.43
C SER A 112 -14.43 -1.55 9.24
N ILE A 113 -13.66 -1.76 10.32
CA ILE A 113 -12.51 -2.68 10.30
C ILE A 113 -12.98 -4.11 9.94
N ASP A 114 -14.10 -4.58 10.50
CA ASP A 114 -14.63 -5.92 10.18
C ASP A 114 -15.06 -6.04 8.71
N GLN A 115 -15.69 -5.01 8.15
CA GLN A 115 -16.01 -4.99 6.72
C GLN A 115 -14.75 -4.98 5.85
N SER A 116 -13.70 -4.29 6.29
CA SER A 116 -12.42 -4.27 5.59
C SER A 116 -11.70 -5.62 5.67
N PHE A 117 -11.85 -6.35 6.78
CA PHE A 117 -11.34 -7.71 6.88
C PHE A 117 -11.97 -8.63 5.81
N GLY A 118 -13.29 -8.56 5.64
CA GLY A 118 -13.95 -9.30 4.56
C GLY A 118 -13.50 -8.89 3.15
N ARG A 119 -13.19 -7.59 2.93
CA ARG A 119 -12.60 -7.15 1.66
C ARG A 119 -11.19 -7.71 1.44
N VAL A 120 -10.37 -7.79 2.50
CA VAL A 120 -9.04 -8.40 2.41
C VAL A 120 -9.17 -9.86 1.97
N GLU A 121 -10.11 -10.62 2.54
CA GLU A 121 -10.37 -12.01 2.15
C GLU A 121 -10.73 -12.10 0.65
N GLU A 122 -11.63 -11.24 0.15
CA GLU A 122 -11.99 -11.22 -1.27
C GLU A 122 -10.79 -10.93 -2.18
N ILE A 123 -9.93 -9.96 -1.78
CA ILE A 123 -8.75 -9.57 -2.55
C ILE A 123 -7.67 -10.66 -2.49
N GLN A 124 -7.46 -11.27 -1.33
CA GLN A 124 -6.52 -12.38 -1.18
C GLN A 124 -6.88 -13.56 -2.08
N ASN A 125 -8.17 -13.90 -2.16
CA ASN A 125 -8.66 -14.94 -3.07
C ASN A 125 -8.37 -14.61 -4.56
N ILE A 126 -8.35 -13.33 -4.95
CA ILE A 126 -7.95 -12.90 -6.30
C ILE A 126 -6.44 -13.07 -6.48
N CYS A 127 -5.65 -12.60 -5.51
CA CYS A 127 -4.19 -12.72 -5.54
C CYS A 127 -3.74 -14.18 -5.67
N GLU A 128 -4.31 -15.09 -4.90
CA GLU A 128 -4.00 -16.53 -4.97
C GLU A 128 -4.30 -17.12 -6.36
N LYS A 129 -5.43 -16.75 -6.96
CA LYS A 129 -5.83 -17.24 -8.29
C LYS A 129 -4.97 -16.69 -9.42
N THR A 130 -4.40 -15.50 -9.24
CA THR A 130 -3.62 -14.79 -10.27
C THR A 130 -2.11 -14.81 -10.01
N GLY A 131 -1.67 -15.48 -8.93
CA GLY A 131 -0.25 -15.59 -8.57
C GLY A 131 0.37 -14.28 -8.09
N LYS A 132 -0.43 -13.33 -7.60
CA LYS A 132 0.03 -12.05 -7.09
C LYS A 132 0.19 -12.06 -5.58
N THR A 133 1.01 -11.16 -5.04
CA THR A 133 1.18 -10.99 -3.60
C THR A 133 0.23 -9.90 -3.09
N LEU A 134 -0.45 -10.14 -1.97
CA LEU A 134 -1.20 -9.10 -1.28
C LEU A 134 -0.33 -8.50 -0.16
N LEU A 135 -0.11 -7.18 -0.23
CA LEU A 135 0.54 -6.38 0.81
C LEU A 135 -0.52 -5.57 1.56
N ILE A 136 -0.57 -5.71 2.88
CA ILE A 136 -1.47 -4.95 3.74
C ILE A 136 -0.74 -3.79 4.39
N TYR A 137 -1.19 -2.56 4.11
CA TYR A 137 -0.77 -1.37 4.82
C TYR A 137 -1.55 -1.25 6.12
N ILE A 138 -0.89 -1.44 7.27
CA ILE A 138 -1.50 -1.23 8.59
C ILE A 138 -1.44 0.28 8.89
N SER A 139 -2.49 1.00 8.52
CA SER A 139 -2.61 2.42 8.79
C SER A 139 -2.87 2.68 10.27
N MET A 140 -2.40 3.83 10.77
CA MET A 140 -2.43 4.22 12.20
C MET A 140 -1.64 3.27 13.11
N ALA A 141 -0.65 2.56 12.57
CA ALA A 141 0.14 1.58 13.31
C ALA A 141 0.94 2.18 14.48
N PHE A 142 1.18 3.48 14.48
CA PHE A 142 1.98 4.19 15.50
C PHE A 142 1.16 5.15 16.35
N GLY A 143 -0.15 5.25 16.13
CA GLY A 143 -1.06 6.12 16.86
C GLY A 143 -2.14 6.70 15.95
N ASN A 144 -3.14 7.35 16.56
CA ASN A 144 -4.23 8.00 15.85
C ASN A 144 -4.55 9.38 16.45
N PRO A 145 -5.13 10.33 15.68
CA PRO A 145 -5.48 11.65 16.13
C PRO A 145 -6.92 11.74 16.71
N TYR A 146 -7.63 10.61 16.79
CA TYR A 146 -9.07 10.59 17.12
C TYR A 146 -9.35 10.31 18.60
N GLY A 147 -8.30 10.09 19.40
CA GLY A 147 -8.46 9.76 20.83
C GLY A 147 -8.90 8.31 21.08
N GLU A 148 -8.84 7.45 20.05
CA GLU A 148 -9.03 6.02 20.21
C GLU A 148 -7.84 5.42 20.97
N ALA A 149 -8.10 4.40 21.79
CA ALA A 149 -7.04 3.68 22.48
C ALA A 149 -6.03 3.12 21.46
N TRP A 150 -4.76 3.32 21.73
CA TRP A 150 -3.67 2.82 20.90
C TRP A 150 -2.61 2.12 21.75
N ASP A 151 -2.17 0.97 21.27
CA ASP A 151 -1.07 0.19 21.81
C ASP A 151 -0.42 -0.57 20.67
N PRO A 152 0.92 -0.75 20.63
CA PRO A 152 1.60 -1.56 19.62
C PRO A 152 1.01 -2.97 19.44
N GLU A 153 0.51 -3.57 20.54
CA GLU A 153 -0.12 -4.90 20.50
C GLU A 153 -1.37 -4.93 19.60
N ILE A 154 -2.06 -3.81 19.40
CA ILE A 154 -3.23 -3.75 18.50
C ILE A 154 -2.77 -4.03 17.06
N ALA A 155 -1.68 -3.41 16.60
CA ALA A 155 -1.12 -3.64 15.28
C ALA A 155 -0.61 -5.08 15.13
N VAL A 156 0.05 -5.60 16.17
CA VAL A 156 0.52 -7.00 16.23
C VAL A 156 -0.64 -7.98 16.10
N ASN A 157 -1.69 -7.79 16.91
CA ASN A 157 -2.84 -8.70 16.94
C ASN A 157 -3.58 -8.71 15.60
N TRP A 158 -3.77 -7.54 14.95
CA TRP A 158 -4.38 -7.49 13.62
C TRP A 158 -3.50 -8.14 12.57
N SER A 159 -2.20 -7.92 12.58
CA SER A 159 -1.27 -8.57 11.65
C SER A 159 -1.28 -10.09 11.82
N GLN A 160 -1.26 -10.57 13.07
CA GLN A 160 -1.35 -12.01 13.37
C GLN A 160 -2.69 -12.61 12.93
N ARG A 161 -3.79 -11.91 13.14
CA ARG A 161 -5.12 -12.36 12.73
C ARG A 161 -5.22 -12.44 11.19
N LEU A 162 -4.79 -11.40 10.48
CA LEU A 162 -4.75 -11.39 9.02
C LEU A 162 -3.87 -12.51 8.45
N HIS A 163 -2.73 -12.77 9.09
CA HIS A 163 -1.85 -13.88 8.70
C HIS A 163 -2.51 -15.25 8.97
N ALA A 164 -3.00 -15.48 10.19
CA ALA A 164 -3.51 -16.78 10.60
C ALA A 164 -4.82 -17.16 9.89
N GLU A 165 -5.73 -16.20 9.68
CA GLU A 165 -7.05 -16.48 9.10
C GLU A 165 -7.05 -16.37 7.57
N LEU A 166 -6.23 -15.48 6.97
CA LEU A 166 -6.26 -15.17 5.55
C LEU A 166 -4.95 -15.45 4.80
N GLY A 167 -3.90 -15.95 5.49
CA GLY A 167 -2.63 -16.27 4.86
C GLY A 167 -1.82 -15.06 4.37
N ILE A 168 -2.08 -13.86 4.90
CA ILE A 168 -1.34 -12.66 4.50
C ILE A 168 0.11 -12.76 4.98
N GLU A 169 1.07 -12.57 4.07
CA GLU A 169 2.49 -12.73 4.37
C GLU A 169 3.27 -11.39 4.41
N VAL A 170 2.71 -10.32 3.84
CA VAL A 170 3.42 -9.04 3.71
C VAL A 170 2.62 -7.90 4.33
N PHE A 171 3.24 -7.22 5.31
CA PHE A 171 2.64 -6.09 6.02
C PHE A 171 3.55 -4.87 5.93
N ALA A 172 2.95 -3.69 5.70
CA ALA A 172 3.60 -2.40 5.81
C ALA A 172 3.02 -1.63 6.99
N LEU A 173 3.83 -1.34 8.00
CA LEU A 173 3.42 -0.52 9.13
C LEU A 173 3.53 0.95 8.75
N SER A 174 2.39 1.65 8.72
CA SER A 174 2.34 3.05 8.29
C SER A 174 2.21 3.99 9.47
N ASP A 175 3.18 4.89 9.62
CA ASP A 175 3.07 6.05 10.50
C ASP A 175 2.28 7.15 9.79
N THR A 176 0.97 6.95 9.70
CA THR A 176 0.06 7.73 8.87
C THR A 176 0.02 9.22 9.23
N ILE A 177 0.35 9.57 10.47
CA ILE A 177 0.27 10.95 10.98
C ILE A 177 1.58 11.49 11.57
N GLY A 178 2.68 10.70 11.46
CA GLY A 178 3.99 11.16 11.87
C GLY A 178 4.21 11.27 13.37
N VAL A 179 3.75 10.30 14.14
CA VAL A 179 3.82 10.32 15.61
C VAL A 179 4.73 9.25 16.20
N SER A 180 5.38 8.44 15.34
CA SER A 180 6.33 7.43 15.83
C SER A 180 7.49 8.09 16.57
N ASP A 181 7.82 7.56 17.74
CA ASP A 181 9.01 7.93 18.48
C ASP A 181 10.16 6.92 18.24
N LYS A 182 11.32 7.17 18.89
CA LYS A 182 12.49 6.31 18.77
C LYS A 182 12.35 4.93 19.43
N LYS A 183 11.20 4.61 20.04
CA LYS A 183 10.99 3.28 20.60
C LYS A 183 10.76 2.29 19.48
N PRO A 184 11.64 1.29 19.31
CA PRO A 184 11.45 0.31 18.26
C PRO A 184 10.17 -0.47 18.53
N MET A 185 9.29 -0.54 17.54
CA MET A 185 8.18 -1.48 17.55
C MET A 185 8.76 -2.86 17.24
N PHE A 186 8.97 -3.67 18.27
CA PHE A 186 9.35 -5.08 18.10
C PHE A 186 8.09 -5.87 17.78
N LEU A 187 7.82 -6.05 16.50
CA LEU A 187 6.88 -7.09 16.07
C LEU A 187 7.59 -8.45 16.18
N PRO A 188 7.01 -9.45 16.82
CA PRO A 188 7.53 -10.82 16.82
C PRO A 188 7.29 -11.45 15.44
N CYS A 189 7.97 -10.92 14.40
CA CYS A 189 7.81 -11.33 13.02
C CYS A 189 8.81 -12.43 12.69
N ARG A 190 8.48 -13.69 12.99
CA ARG A 190 9.25 -14.83 12.47
C ARG A 190 8.72 -15.33 11.13
N ASP A 191 7.45 -15.09 10.84
CA ASP A 191 6.71 -15.77 9.78
C ASP A 191 6.19 -14.84 8.67
N TYR A 192 6.41 -13.51 8.75
CA TYR A 192 5.99 -12.55 7.73
C TYR A 192 6.93 -11.34 7.60
N LEU A 193 6.96 -10.74 6.42
CA LEU A 193 7.78 -9.57 6.12
C LEU A 193 7.09 -8.29 6.61
N VAL A 194 7.80 -7.48 7.38
CA VAL A 194 7.34 -6.16 7.78
C VAL A 194 8.11 -5.09 7.02
N VAL A 195 7.38 -4.23 6.36
CA VAL A 195 7.89 -3.03 5.69
C VAL A 195 7.51 -1.84 6.56
N VAL A 196 8.45 -0.94 6.83
CA VAL A 196 8.17 0.33 7.54
C VAL A 196 8.04 1.42 6.51
N ASP A 197 6.90 2.13 6.51
CA ASP A 197 6.67 3.27 5.63
C ASP A 197 7.36 4.53 6.18
N TRP A 198 8.22 5.13 5.36
CA TRP A 198 9.07 6.28 5.72
C TRP A 198 8.47 7.65 5.38
N LYS A 199 7.18 7.74 5.06
CA LYS A 199 6.50 9.00 4.68
C LYS A 199 6.73 10.17 5.63
N THR A 200 6.94 9.90 6.87
CA THR A 200 6.97 10.90 7.94
C THR A 200 8.24 11.73 7.97
N TYR A 201 9.32 11.29 7.37
CA TYR A 201 10.59 12.02 7.41
C TYR A 201 10.60 13.29 6.56
N GLN A 202 9.78 13.39 5.52
CA GLN A 202 9.77 14.53 4.61
C GLN A 202 9.00 15.75 5.14
N ASN A 203 8.02 15.57 6.02
CA ASN A 203 7.23 16.66 6.57
C ASN A 203 7.88 17.38 7.79
N GLN A 204 9.00 16.88 8.30
CA GLN A 204 9.74 17.51 9.41
C GLN A 204 10.93 18.34 8.96
N CYS A 205 11.23 18.40 7.67
CA CYS A 205 12.35 19.16 7.10
C CYS A 205 11.92 20.40 6.29
N SER A 206 10.66 20.84 6.40
CA SER A 206 10.18 22.09 5.76
C SER A 206 9.85 23.16 6.79
#